data_970a17c397f485571622af641eeaafa5
#
_entry.id   970a17c397f485571622af641eeaafa5
#
_cell.length_a   1.000
_cell.length_b   1.000
_cell.length_c   1.000
_cell.angle_alpha   90.00
_cell.angle_beta   90.00
_cell.angle_gamma   90.00
#
_symmetry.space_group_name_H-M   'P 1'
#
loop_
_entity.id
_entity.type
_entity.pdbx_description
1 polymer ?
#
loop_
_entity_poly.entity_id
_entity_poly.type
_entity_poly.pdbx_seq_one_letter_code
_entity_poly.pdbx_strand_id
1 'polypeptide(L)'
;ALIIAVIIRSFFIQPFYIPSSSMEPTLLIGDRLFVTKYSYGYSKHSFPFSPPVINGRVLSNSPQIGDVIVFKTPADNRTDYIKRLIGLPGDNIQFISGDLVVNNINILKSRVSKNDVIYCGKQTIKVNTFTEQLPNGKTHNTVYLKDYSFQNSDIFTVPEKHYFFLGDNRDC
;
A
#
# COMPACT_ATOMS: atom_id res chain seq x y z
N ALA A 1 -23.67 23.63 7.47
CA ALA A 1 -22.23 23.36 7.29
C ALA A 1 -21.83 21.94 7.77
N LEU A 2 -22.15 21.54 9.04
CA LEU A 2 -21.75 20.26 9.62
C LEU A 2 -22.27 19.04 8.85
N ILE A 3 -23.56 19.02 8.51
CA ILE A 3 -24.22 17.92 7.78
C ILE A 3 -23.54 17.71 6.43
N ILE A 4 -23.28 18.78 5.68
CA ILE A 4 -22.61 18.73 4.38
C ILE A 4 -21.20 18.13 4.54
N ALA A 5 -20.44 18.56 5.54
CA ALA A 5 -19.10 18.03 5.83
C ALA A 5 -19.14 16.52 6.14
N VAL A 6 -20.13 16.07 6.92
CA VAL A 6 -20.31 14.63 7.22
C VAL A 6 -20.67 13.85 5.95
N ILE A 7 -21.52 14.35 5.09
CA ILE A 7 -21.87 13.72 3.81
C ILE A 7 -20.63 13.60 2.92
N ILE A 8 -19.89 14.68 2.71
CA ILE A 8 -18.67 14.68 1.89
C ILE A 8 -17.66 13.65 2.44
N ARG A 9 -17.40 13.69 3.75
CA ARG A 9 -16.47 12.76 4.40
C ARG A 9 -16.92 11.31 4.33
N SER A 10 -18.23 11.04 4.35
CA SER A 10 -18.75 9.66 4.32
C SER A 10 -18.75 9.06 2.92
N PHE A 11 -19.06 9.83 1.90
CA PHE A 11 -19.33 9.33 0.56
C PHE A 11 -18.26 9.67 -0.49
N PHE A 12 -17.49 10.72 -0.30
CA PHE A 12 -16.59 11.18 -1.35
C PHE A 12 -15.12 11.09 -0.97
N ILE A 13 -14.67 11.91 -0.05
CA ILE A 13 -13.26 12.05 0.29
C ILE A 13 -13.02 12.10 1.79
N GLN A 14 -11.91 11.54 2.22
CA GLN A 14 -11.47 11.63 3.61
C GLN A 14 -10.02 12.12 3.66
N PRO A 15 -9.73 13.17 4.45
CA PRO A 15 -8.36 13.60 4.67
C PRO A 15 -7.63 12.57 5.54
N PHE A 16 -6.38 12.28 5.18
CA PHE A 16 -5.46 11.44 5.93
C PHE A 16 -4.14 12.19 6.13
N TYR A 17 -3.47 11.84 7.19
CA TYR A 17 -2.11 12.27 7.52
C TYR A 17 -1.21 11.05 7.52
N ILE A 18 0.01 11.18 6.97
CA ILE A 18 0.98 10.08 6.90
C ILE A 18 1.91 10.12 8.13
N PRO A 19 1.76 9.16 9.06
CA PRO A 19 2.57 9.14 10.28
C PRO A 19 3.84 8.31 10.15
N SER A 20 4.01 7.53 9.09
CA SER A 20 5.10 6.55 8.96
C SER A 20 5.79 6.60 7.60
N SER A 21 7.04 6.18 7.57
CA SER A 21 7.89 6.14 6.38
C SER A 21 7.65 4.94 5.46
N SER A 22 6.73 4.05 5.78
CA SER A 22 6.57 2.78 5.06
C SER A 22 6.17 2.91 3.58
N MET A 23 5.76 4.09 3.15
CA MET A 23 5.43 4.41 1.75
C MET A 23 6.39 5.40 1.11
N GLU A 24 7.50 5.75 1.78
CA GLU A 24 8.57 6.52 1.16
C GLU A 24 9.19 5.72 -0.01
N PRO A 25 9.54 6.35 -1.12
CA PRO A 25 9.54 7.79 -1.36
C PRO A 25 8.23 8.32 -1.94
N THR A 26 7.20 7.47 -2.12
CA THR A 26 5.92 7.86 -2.75
C THR A 26 5.12 8.80 -1.87
N LEU A 27 5.09 8.52 -0.56
CA LEU A 27 4.42 9.35 0.45
C LEU A 27 5.40 9.61 1.58
N LEU A 28 5.57 10.88 1.95
CA LEU A 28 6.50 11.30 3.00
C LEU A 28 5.79 11.42 4.35
N ILE A 29 6.56 11.24 5.43
CA ILE A 29 6.05 11.53 6.78
C ILE A 29 5.63 13.01 6.83
N GLY A 30 4.42 13.27 7.31
CA GLY A 30 3.85 14.61 7.39
C GLY A 30 2.92 14.98 6.25
N ASP A 31 2.91 14.21 5.16
CA ASP A 31 2.01 14.45 4.04
C ASP A 31 0.55 14.40 4.47
N ARG A 32 -0.24 15.27 3.87
CA ARG A 32 -1.70 15.28 3.97
C ARG A 32 -2.28 14.96 2.61
N LEU A 33 -3.12 13.95 2.55
CA LEU A 33 -3.73 13.50 1.31
C LEU A 33 -5.24 13.30 1.48
N PHE A 34 -5.92 13.25 0.35
CA PHE A 34 -7.33 12.90 0.29
C PHE A 34 -7.50 11.50 -0.29
N VAL A 35 -8.22 10.65 0.43
CA VAL A 35 -8.57 9.31 -0.01
C VAL A 35 -9.99 9.31 -0.54
N THR A 36 -10.16 8.84 -1.76
CA THR A 36 -11.48 8.65 -2.38
C THR A 36 -12.15 7.40 -1.82
N LYS A 37 -13.41 7.51 -1.43
CA LYS A 37 -14.16 6.38 -0.85
C LYS A 37 -14.95 5.59 -1.88
N TYR A 38 -15.28 6.21 -3.00
CA TYR A 38 -16.07 5.60 -4.06
C TYR A 38 -15.27 4.68 -4.98
N SER A 39 -13.93 4.75 -4.97
CA SER A 39 -13.08 3.99 -5.91
C SER A 39 -13.30 2.48 -5.83
N TYR A 40 -13.46 1.94 -4.62
CA TYR A 40 -13.63 0.50 -4.40
C TYR A 40 -14.96 0.16 -3.72
N GLY A 41 -15.93 1.09 -3.75
CA GLY A 41 -17.23 0.93 -3.11
C GLY A 41 -17.20 1.16 -1.59
N TYR A 42 -18.36 1.01 -0.98
CA TYR A 42 -18.60 1.38 0.41
C TYR A 42 -18.69 0.17 1.32
N SER A 43 -18.07 0.26 2.49
CA SER A 43 -18.19 -0.70 3.59
C SER A 43 -18.62 0.03 4.86
N LYS A 44 -18.87 -0.71 5.95
CA LYS A 44 -19.14 -0.09 7.25
C LYS A 44 -18.09 0.94 7.67
N HIS A 45 -16.81 0.75 7.27
CA HIS A 45 -15.71 1.66 7.57
C HIS A 45 -15.71 2.96 6.74
N SER A 46 -16.59 3.06 5.74
CA SER A 46 -16.78 4.30 4.98
C SER A 46 -17.51 5.37 5.80
N PHE A 47 -18.23 4.96 6.82
CA PHE A 47 -19.06 5.84 7.66
C PHE A 47 -18.41 6.16 9.01
N PRO A 48 -18.73 7.31 9.62
CA PRO A 48 -18.31 7.62 10.99
C PRO A 48 -18.76 6.51 11.95
N PHE A 49 -17.89 6.17 12.90
CA PHE A 49 -18.12 5.15 13.93
C PHE A 49 -18.31 3.71 13.41
N SER A 50 -18.15 3.47 12.10
CA SER A 50 -18.27 2.14 11.47
C SER A 50 -19.55 1.37 11.86
N PRO A 51 -20.75 1.95 11.67
CA PRO A 51 -22.00 1.31 12.08
C PRO A 51 -22.18 -0.03 11.35
N PRO A 52 -22.74 -1.08 12.01
CA PRO A 52 -22.89 -2.42 11.42
C PRO A 52 -24.08 -2.51 10.46
N VAL A 53 -24.30 -1.49 9.63
CA VAL A 53 -25.45 -1.42 8.70
C VAL A 53 -25.15 -2.05 7.34
N ILE A 54 -23.87 -2.28 7.03
CA ILE A 54 -23.41 -2.88 5.77
C ILE A 54 -22.56 -4.10 6.07
N ASN A 55 -23.01 -5.27 5.59
CA ASN A 55 -22.21 -6.48 5.57
C ASN A 55 -21.44 -6.59 4.25
N GLY A 56 -20.11 -6.60 4.34
CA GLY A 56 -19.26 -6.62 3.15
C GLY A 56 -19.09 -5.25 2.50
N ARG A 57 -19.17 -5.21 1.20
CA ARG A 57 -18.94 -4.00 0.39
C ARG A 57 -20.04 -3.83 -0.67
N VAL A 58 -20.56 -2.61 -0.80
CA VAL A 58 -21.61 -2.21 -1.77
C VAL A 58 -20.97 -1.41 -2.89
N LEU A 59 -21.45 -1.58 -4.13
CA LEU A 59 -20.88 -0.94 -5.34
C LEU A 59 -19.37 -1.19 -5.45
N SER A 60 -18.96 -2.45 -5.23
CA SER A 60 -17.54 -2.81 -5.19
C SER A 60 -16.92 -2.83 -6.57
N ASN A 61 -15.79 -2.15 -6.71
CA ASN A 61 -14.87 -2.32 -7.83
C ASN A 61 -13.63 -3.07 -7.33
N SER A 62 -13.09 -3.95 -8.16
CA SER A 62 -11.86 -4.68 -7.84
C SER A 62 -10.66 -3.73 -7.94
N PRO A 63 -9.79 -3.71 -6.94
CA PRO A 63 -8.55 -2.96 -7.00
C PRO A 63 -7.59 -3.59 -8.01
N GLN A 64 -6.69 -2.79 -8.54
CA GLN A 64 -5.69 -3.20 -9.54
C GLN A 64 -4.29 -3.21 -8.93
N ILE A 65 -3.43 -4.11 -9.43
CA ILE A 65 -2.02 -4.13 -9.07
C ILE A 65 -1.42 -2.74 -9.28
N GLY A 66 -0.66 -2.26 -8.28
CA GLY A 66 -0.05 -0.95 -8.26
C GLY A 66 -0.88 0.15 -7.59
N ASP A 67 -2.14 -0.10 -7.27
CA ASP A 67 -2.96 0.88 -6.55
C ASP A 67 -2.46 1.08 -5.11
N VAL A 68 -2.41 2.34 -4.67
CA VAL A 68 -2.13 2.68 -3.27
C VAL A 68 -3.45 2.78 -2.52
N ILE A 69 -3.62 1.93 -1.51
CA ILE A 69 -4.91 1.73 -0.85
C ILE A 69 -4.77 1.95 0.65
N VAL A 70 -5.76 2.65 1.22
CA VAL A 70 -5.97 2.75 2.66
C VAL A 70 -6.97 1.69 3.10
N PHE A 71 -6.60 0.89 4.08
CA PHE A 71 -7.45 -0.17 4.62
C PHE A 71 -7.27 -0.34 6.13
N LYS A 72 -8.28 -0.93 6.78
CA LYS A 72 -8.17 -1.32 8.18
C LYS A 72 -7.35 -2.61 8.29
N THR A 73 -6.35 -2.63 9.18
CA THR A 73 -5.57 -3.86 9.39
C THR A 73 -6.48 -5.00 9.88
N PRO A 74 -6.34 -6.21 9.33
CA PRO A 74 -7.11 -7.37 9.79
C PRO A 74 -6.87 -7.72 11.26
N ALA A 75 -5.72 -7.34 11.82
CA ALA A 75 -5.34 -7.69 13.19
C ALA A 75 -6.26 -7.07 14.25
N ASP A 76 -6.71 -5.83 14.05
CA ASP A 76 -7.54 -5.12 15.03
C ASP A 76 -8.79 -4.47 14.43
N ASN A 77 -8.91 -4.42 13.11
CA ASN A 77 -9.97 -3.73 12.35
C ASN A 77 -10.16 -2.25 12.74
N ARG A 78 -9.12 -1.62 13.27
CA ARG A 78 -9.15 -0.22 13.76
C ARG A 78 -8.06 0.63 13.13
N THR A 79 -6.83 0.12 13.08
CA THR A 79 -5.65 0.84 12.59
C THR A 79 -5.73 0.97 11.06
N ASP A 80 -5.55 2.20 10.57
CA ASP A 80 -5.47 2.45 9.14
C ASP A 80 -4.05 2.19 8.64
N TYR A 81 -3.93 1.36 7.62
CA TYR A 81 -2.71 1.14 6.85
C TYR A 81 -2.86 1.72 5.45
N ILE A 82 -1.77 2.26 4.94
CA ILE A 82 -1.64 2.65 3.54
C ILE A 82 -0.50 1.85 2.92
N LYS A 83 -0.80 1.10 1.87
CA LYS A 83 0.16 0.23 1.20
C LYS A 83 -0.17 0.13 -0.29
N ARG A 84 0.80 -0.39 -1.07
CA ARG A 84 0.61 -0.67 -2.48
C ARG A 84 0.18 -2.11 -2.70
N LEU A 85 -0.85 -2.29 -3.53
CA LEU A 85 -1.33 -3.60 -3.93
C LEU A 85 -0.34 -4.24 -4.92
N ILE A 86 0.18 -5.40 -4.56
CA ILE A 86 1.17 -6.15 -5.33
C ILE A 86 0.61 -7.46 -5.87
N GLY A 87 -0.26 -8.13 -5.11
CA GLY A 87 -0.82 -9.42 -5.52
C GLY A 87 -2.33 -9.50 -5.34
N LEU A 88 -2.99 -10.09 -6.33
CA LEU A 88 -4.40 -10.42 -6.35
C LEU A 88 -4.64 -11.83 -5.82
N PRO A 89 -5.89 -12.22 -5.49
CA PRO A 89 -6.22 -13.59 -5.10
C PRO A 89 -5.70 -14.61 -6.13
N GLY A 90 -4.98 -15.63 -5.66
CA GLY A 90 -4.35 -16.66 -6.49
C GLY A 90 -2.93 -16.34 -6.96
N ASP A 91 -2.45 -15.10 -6.86
CA ASP A 91 -1.09 -14.76 -7.23
C ASP A 91 -0.05 -15.39 -6.29
N ASN A 92 1.08 -15.81 -6.85
CA ASN A 92 2.24 -16.28 -6.13
C ASN A 92 3.26 -15.16 -5.98
N ILE A 93 3.60 -14.83 -4.74
CA ILE A 93 4.53 -13.77 -4.39
C ILE A 93 5.77 -14.40 -3.76
N GLN A 94 6.95 -14.00 -4.20
CA GLN A 94 8.23 -14.46 -3.65
C GLN A 94 9.28 -13.37 -3.76
N PHE A 95 10.27 -13.39 -2.87
CA PHE A 95 11.52 -12.67 -3.02
C PHE A 95 12.63 -13.66 -3.37
N ILE A 96 13.41 -13.35 -4.41
CA ILE A 96 14.57 -14.13 -4.84
C ILE A 96 15.75 -13.19 -4.99
N SER A 97 16.79 -13.39 -4.19
CA SER A 97 17.99 -12.52 -4.17
C SER A 97 17.66 -11.02 -4.06
N GLY A 98 16.61 -10.69 -3.29
CA GLY A 98 16.13 -9.33 -3.07
C GLY A 98 15.24 -8.76 -4.17
N ASP A 99 14.96 -9.51 -5.22
CA ASP A 99 14.03 -9.10 -6.26
C ASP A 99 12.63 -9.67 -5.99
N LEU A 100 11.63 -8.83 -6.18
CA LEU A 100 10.23 -9.23 -6.08
C LEU A 100 9.84 -10.04 -7.32
N VAL A 101 9.26 -11.21 -7.09
CA VAL A 101 8.76 -12.11 -8.13
C VAL A 101 7.26 -12.29 -7.94
N VAL A 102 6.48 -12.06 -8.99
CA VAL A 102 5.03 -12.27 -9.02
C VAL A 102 4.71 -13.25 -10.13
N ASN A 103 4.07 -14.38 -9.79
CA ASN A 103 3.71 -15.44 -10.74
C ASN A 103 4.90 -15.90 -11.60
N ASN A 104 6.05 -16.11 -10.99
CA ASN A 104 7.31 -16.47 -11.64
C ASN A 104 7.88 -15.41 -12.60
N ILE A 105 7.35 -14.17 -12.56
CA ILE A 105 7.87 -13.05 -13.35
C ILE A 105 8.64 -12.13 -12.42
N ASN A 106 9.93 -11.92 -12.70
CA ASN A 106 10.73 -10.93 -11.98
C ASN A 106 10.20 -9.53 -12.25
N ILE A 107 9.96 -8.78 -11.19
CA ILE A 107 9.64 -7.37 -11.29
C ILE A 107 10.91 -6.62 -11.68
N LEU A 108 10.86 -6.01 -12.87
CA LEU A 108 12.00 -5.24 -13.36
C LEU A 108 12.30 -4.07 -12.42
N LYS A 109 13.55 -4.01 -11.97
CA LYS A 109 14.02 -3.00 -11.02
C LYS A 109 15.23 -2.26 -11.60
N SER A 110 15.12 -0.95 -11.79
CA SER A 110 16.22 -0.09 -12.23
C SER A 110 16.61 0.90 -11.14
N ARG A 111 17.91 1.01 -10.86
CA ARG A 111 18.40 1.92 -9.83
C ARG A 111 18.33 3.38 -10.30
N VAL A 112 17.68 4.22 -9.51
CA VAL A 112 17.54 5.67 -9.76
C VAL A 112 18.63 6.44 -9.03
N SER A 113 18.83 6.17 -7.74
CA SER A 113 19.86 6.85 -6.95
C SER A 113 20.46 5.95 -5.87
N LYS A 114 21.58 6.42 -5.29
CA LYS A 114 22.28 5.78 -4.17
C LYS A 114 22.37 6.74 -2.99
N ASN A 115 22.35 6.18 -1.79
CA ASN A 115 22.54 6.94 -0.55
C ASN A 115 21.51 8.06 -0.32
N ASP A 116 20.29 7.91 -0.84
CA ASP A 116 19.19 8.76 -0.44
C ASP A 116 18.96 8.62 1.07
N VAL A 117 18.46 9.67 1.68
CA VAL A 117 18.21 9.68 3.13
C VAL A 117 16.71 9.68 3.36
N ILE A 118 16.24 8.68 4.09
CA ILE A 118 14.84 8.57 4.51
C ILE A 118 14.74 8.46 6.02
N TYR A 119 13.54 8.63 6.54
CA TYR A 119 13.24 8.38 7.94
C TYR A 119 12.82 6.91 8.14
N CYS A 120 13.37 6.25 9.17
CA CYS A 120 12.93 4.95 9.63
C CYS A 120 12.67 5.02 11.14
N GLY A 121 11.41 5.14 11.51
CA GLY A 121 11.05 5.46 12.88
C GLY A 121 11.55 6.84 13.31
N LYS A 122 12.50 6.87 14.25
CA LYS A 122 13.12 8.13 14.76
C LYS A 122 14.52 8.40 14.18
N GLN A 123 15.00 7.54 13.28
CA GLN A 123 16.36 7.62 12.74
C GLN A 123 16.33 7.92 11.25
N THR A 124 17.36 8.62 10.78
CA THR A 124 17.63 8.76 9.35
C THR A 124 18.55 7.65 8.89
N ILE A 125 18.23 7.03 7.78
CA ILE A 125 19.00 5.94 7.19
C ILE A 125 19.30 6.24 5.73
N LYS A 126 20.42 5.70 5.24
CA LYS A 126 20.77 5.76 3.82
C LYS A 126 20.20 4.56 3.10
N VAL A 127 19.54 4.82 1.99
CA VAL A 127 18.88 3.81 1.16
C VAL A 127 19.28 3.96 -0.30
N ASN A 128 19.04 2.92 -1.08
CA ASN A 128 19.08 2.98 -2.53
C ASN A 128 17.65 3.06 -3.07
N THR A 129 17.42 3.98 -4.00
CA THR A 129 16.13 4.14 -4.66
C THR A 129 16.12 3.44 -6.00
N PHE A 130 15.07 2.67 -6.24
CA PHE A 130 14.83 1.95 -7.48
C PHE A 130 13.47 2.32 -8.04
N THR A 131 13.33 2.27 -9.37
CA THR A 131 12.03 2.22 -10.05
C THR A 131 11.70 0.77 -10.34
N GLU A 132 10.57 0.30 -9.89
CA GLU A 132 10.01 -1.02 -10.20
C GLU A 132 8.91 -0.89 -11.24
N GLN A 133 8.87 -1.85 -12.17
CA GLN A 133 7.80 -1.97 -13.16
C GLN A 133 6.96 -3.22 -12.87
N LEU A 134 5.70 -2.99 -12.50
CA LEU A 134 4.75 -4.05 -12.19
C LEU A 134 4.27 -4.78 -13.46
N PRO A 135 3.69 -5.99 -13.34
CA PRO A 135 3.25 -6.80 -14.49
C PRO A 135 2.26 -6.09 -15.41
N ASN A 136 1.49 -5.16 -14.90
CA ASN A 136 0.54 -4.35 -15.67
C ASN A 136 1.16 -3.11 -16.33
N GLY A 137 2.49 -2.96 -16.28
CA GLY A 137 3.23 -1.83 -16.86
C GLY A 137 3.30 -0.58 -15.99
N LYS A 138 2.56 -0.50 -14.87
CA LYS A 138 2.67 0.61 -13.92
C LYS A 138 4.06 0.63 -13.29
N THR A 139 4.64 1.81 -13.13
CA THR A 139 5.92 2.00 -12.47
C THR A 139 5.76 2.78 -11.17
N HIS A 140 6.62 2.51 -10.20
CA HIS A 140 6.70 3.25 -8.96
C HIS A 140 8.13 3.18 -8.39
N ASN A 141 8.46 4.12 -7.49
CA ASN A 141 9.74 4.10 -6.82
C ASN A 141 9.66 3.31 -5.52
N THR A 142 10.73 2.59 -5.24
CA THR A 142 10.91 1.82 -4.00
C THR A 142 12.27 2.12 -3.39
N VAL A 143 12.40 1.98 -2.08
CA VAL A 143 13.66 2.14 -1.38
C VAL A 143 14.04 0.90 -0.60
N TYR A 144 15.35 0.64 -0.57
CA TYR A 144 15.97 -0.47 0.13
C TYR A 144 17.16 0.03 0.96
N LEU A 145 17.31 -0.49 2.17
CA LEU A 145 18.35 -0.11 3.13
C LEU A 145 19.75 -0.42 2.60
N LYS A 146 19.89 -1.57 1.98
CA LYS A 146 21.08 -2.03 1.25
C LYS A 146 20.59 -2.68 -0.03
N ASP A 147 21.53 -3.21 -0.78
CA ASP A 147 21.14 -3.83 -2.04
C ASP A 147 20.13 -4.96 -1.86
N TYR A 148 19.88 -5.51 -0.65
CA TYR A 148 18.85 -6.54 -0.43
C TYR A 148 18.71 -6.89 1.07
N SER A 149 17.78 -6.26 1.78
CA SER A 149 17.46 -6.66 3.16
C SER A 149 16.62 -7.94 3.19
N PHE A 150 15.72 -8.12 2.24
CA PHE A 150 14.93 -9.33 2.06
C PHE A 150 15.53 -10.17 0.94
N GLN A 151 16.35 -11.16 1.29
CA GLN A 151 17.10 -11.95 0.29
C GLN A 151 16.20 -12.97 -0.40
N ASN A 152 15.63 -13.89 0.35
CA ASN A 152 14.82 -14.97 -0.18
C ASN A 152 13.63 -15.26 0.73
N SER A 153 12.49 -15.58 0.15
CA SER A 153 11.31 -16.04 0.87
C SER A 153 10.78 -17.33 0.27
N ASP A 154 9.95 -18.03 1.03
CA ASP A 154 9.08 -19.04 0.47
C ASP A 154 8.07 -18.40 -0.48
N ILE A 155 7.46 -19.23 -1.34
CA ILE A 155 6.35 -18.78 -2.20
C ILE A 155 5.13 -18.58 -1.32
N PHE A 156 4.57 -17.38 -1.37
CA PHE A 156 3.29 -17.08 -0.72
C PHE A 156 2.19 -16.97 -1.78
N THR A 157 1.27 -17.90 -1.77
CA THR A 157 0.07 -17.82 -2.61
C THR A 157 -0.98 -16.97 -1.90
N VAL A 158 -1.44 -15.90 -2.56
CA VAL A 158 -2.47 -15.02 -2.03
C VAL A 158 -3.80 -15.77 -1.93
N PRO A 159 -4.39 -15.95 -0.73
CA PRO A 159 -5.63 -16.70 -0.58
C PRO A 159 -6.80 -16.03 -1.31
N GLU A 160 -7.83 -16.81 -1.61
CA GLU A 160 -9.09 -16.28 -2.15
C GLU A 160 -9.66 -15.17 -1.28
N LYS A 161 -10.18 -14.10 -1.91
CA LYS A 161 -10.74 -12.90 -1.25
C LYS A 161 -9.73 -12.10 -0.43
N HIS A 162 -8.43 -12.37 -0.58
CA HIS A 162 -7.36 -11.60 0.04
C HIS A 162 -6.52 -10.88 -1.02
N TYR A 163 -5.82 -9.86 -0.57
CA TYR A 163 -4.91 -9.06 -1.39
C TYR A 163 -3.57 -8.96 -0.69
N PHE A 164 -2.50 -8.97 -1.46
CA PHE A 164 -1.16 -8.84 -0.91
C PHE A 164 -0.63 -7.41 -1.12
N PHE A 165 -0.20 -6.80 -0.02
CA PHE A 165 0.25 -5.42 0.01
C PHE A 165 1.70 -5.31 0.47
N LEU A 166 2.46 -4.40 -0.15
CA LEU A 166 3.79 -4.00 0.30
C LEU A 166 3.87 -2.48 0.52
N GLY A 167 4.81 -2.06 1.36
CA GLY A 167 5.27 -0.69 1.41
C GLY A 167 6.22 -0.40 0.25
N ASP A 168 6.28 0.84 -0.22
CA ASP A 168 7.29 1.28 -1.18
C ASP A 168 8.65 1.38 -0.49
N ASN A 169 8.67 1.63 0.81
CA ASN A 169 9.83 1.42 1.66
C ASN A 169 9.84 -0.05 2.10
N ARG A 170 10.78 -0.83 1.55
CA ARG A 170 10.83 -2.29 1.72
C ARG A 170 11.41 -2.73 3.05
N ASP A 171 12.16 -1.87 3.73
CA ASP A 171 12.95 -2.21 4.91
C ASP A 171 12.53 -1.43 6.16
N CYS A 172 11.59 -0.57 6.02
CA CYS A 172 11.06 0.25 7.09
C CYS A 172 9.54 0.33 6.99
#